data_81aa3b9ab084e219e93bb6c8c4783dde
#
_entry.id   81aa3b9ab084e219e93bb6c8c4783dde
#
_cell.length_a   1.000
_cell.length_b   1.000
_cell.length_c   1.000
_cell.angle_alpha   90.00
_cell.angle_beta   90.00
_cell.angle_gamma   90.00
#
_symmetry.space_group_name_H-M   'P 1'
#
loop_
_entity.id
_entity.type
_entity.pdbx_description
1 polymer ?
#
loop_
_entity_poly.entity_id
_entity_poly.type
_entity_poly.pdbx_seq_one_letter_code
_entity_poly.pdbx_strand_id
1 'polypeptide(L)'
;MDAIDYAKSHKPAGSPVQEVNDPFLEDSGIRLLMKRDDLIHQHISGNKWRKLRHNIAEAVQQNHHTILTFGGAYSNHIAATAFACKKAGLESIGIIRGEDDLTNPTLNFARENGMQLDFVSREKYRKMTSAETRCFASQSTIDQETQDIASLPERFGRVFLIPEGGANGSGVRGCAEILPEIEENFDVVCCAAGTGTTLAGLSLTLKENQQLLGFPALKGGGFLKEDVERLMVESGLRQPPTVNHQLITDYHFGGYAKLKSELLEFINDFTDRTGIPLDPIYTGKMMFGIYDLIQKSFFAEGTTILAIHTGGLQGWQGMKHRRLFQLTFSC
;
A
#
# COMPACT_ATOMS: atom_id res chain seq x y z
N MET A 1 -14.87 -1.36 21.62
CA MET A 1 -13.55 -2.01 21.50
C MET A 1 -12.54 -0.91 21.74
N ASP A 2 -11.73 -1.00 22.77
CA ASP A 2 -10.74 0.02 23.01
C ASP A 2 -9.52 -0.16 22.07
N ALA A 3 -8.61 0.84 22.04
CA ALA A 3 -7.46 0.82 21.16
C ALA A 3 -6.50 -0.36 21.45
N ILE A 4 -6.51 -0.86 22.69
CA ILE A 4 -5.73 -2.02 23.12
C ILE A 4 -6.37 -3.30 22.55
N ASP A 5 -7.68 -3.39 22.55
CA ASP A 5 -8.43 -4.49 21.94
C ASP A 5 -8.27 -4.51 20.43
N TYR A 6 -8.27 -3.34 19.77
CA TYR A 6 -7.99 -3.24 18.32
C TYR A 6 -6.59 -3.76 17.99
N ALA A 7 -5.59 -3.38 18.78
CA ALA A 7 -4.21 -3.82 18.57
C ALA A 7 -3.98 -5.31 18.89
N LYS A 8 -4.72 -5.87 19.87
CA LYS A 8 -4.53 -7.25 20.37
C LYS A 8 -5.47 -8.28 19.72
N SER A 9 -6.71 -7.90 19.39
CA SER A 9 -7.77 -8.84 19.04
C SER A 9 -7.77 -9.27 17.58
N HIS A 10 -7.04 -8.59 16.73
CA HIS A 10 -7.09 -8.85 15.31
C HIS A 10 -5.75 -9.39 14.80
N LYS A 11 -5.40 -10.65 15.18
CA LYS A 11 -4.88 -11.53 14.13
C LYS A 11 -6.08 -11.72 13.20
N PRO A 12 -6.10 -11.16 11.99
CA PRO A 12 -7.16 -11.51 11.07
C PRO A 12 -7.12 -13.03 10.95
N ALA A 13 -8.27 -13.67 10.92
CA ALA A 13 -8.35 -14.95 10.22
C ALA A 13 -7.69 -14.66 8.88
N GLY A 14 -6.52 -15.29 8.63
CA GLY A 14 -5.63 -14.88 7.54
C GLY A 14 -6.43 -14.69 6.25
N SER A 15 -6.09 -13.69 5.46
CA SER A 15 -6.72 -13.52 4.16
C SER A 15 -6.46 -14.76 3.31
N PRO A 16 -7.43 -15.25 2.52
CA PRO A 16 -7.27 -16.50 1.79
C PRO A 16 -6.20 -16.39 0.68
N VAL A 17 -5.57 -17.51 0.39
CA VAL A 17 -4.84 -17.71 -0.86
C VAL A 17 -5.81 -18.36 -1.83
N GLN A 18 -5.97 -17.77 -3.01
CA GLN A 18 -6.86 -18.21 -4.07
C GLN A 18 -6.03 -18.54 -5.31
N GLU A 19 -6.22 -19.71 -5.88
CA GLU A 19 -5.66 -20.03 -7.20
C GLU A 19 -6.42 -19.26 -8.28
N VAL A 20 -5.68 -18.66 -9.20
CA VAL A 20 -6.24 -17.92 -10.32
C VAL A 20 -6.50 -18.89 -11.47
N ASN A 21 -7.77 -19.24 -11.66
CA ASN A 21 -8.19 -20.10 -12.74
C ASN A 21 -8.41 -19.25 -14.00
N ASP A 22 -7.49 -19.33 -14.95
CA ASP A 22 -7.54 -18.62 -16.23
C ASP A 22 -6.99 -19.55 -17.33
N PRO A 23 -7.70 -19.78 -18.44
CA PRO A 23 -7.23 -20.64 -19.53
C PRO A 23 -5.84 -20.28 -20.05
N PHE A 24 -5.49 -18.98 -20.06
CA PHE A 24 -4.15 -18.52 -20.44
C PHE A 24 -3.03 -19.14 -19.59
N LEU A 25 -3.29 -19.36 -18.31
CA LEU A 25 -2.30 -19.93 -17.38
C LEU A 25 -2.13 -21.43 -17.58
N GLU A 26 -3.20 -22.14 -17.92
CA GLU A 26 -3.17 -23.59 -18.20
C GLU A 26 -2.21 -23.90 -19.35
N ASP A 27 -2.26 -23.10 -20.42
CA ASP A 27 -1.40 -23.26 -21.60
C ASP A 27 0.06 -22.87 -21.34
N SER A 28 0.31 -22.03 -20.33
CA SER A 28 1.66 -21.52 -20.02
C SER A 28 2.50 -22.43 -19.13
N GLY A 29 1.89 -23.42 -18.49
CA GLY A 29 2.54 -24.23 -17.46
C GLY A 29 2.90 -23.47 -16.18
N ILE A 30 2.30 -22.29 -15.95
CA ILE A 30 2.51 -21.44 -14.78
C ILE A 30 1.32 -21.57 -13.82
N ARG A 31 1.62 -21.82 -12.55
CA ARG A 31 0.61 -21.77 -11.49
C ARG A 31 0.60 -20.38 -10.84
N LEU A 32 -0.55 -19.70 -10.85
CA LEU A 32 -0.72 -18.38 -10.27
C LEU A 32 -1.63 -18.44 -9.04
N LEU A 33 -1.08 -18.09 -7.90
CA LEU A 33 -1.78 -17.93 -6.63
C LEU A 33 -1.95 -16.45 -6.31
N MET A 34 -3.05 -16.09 -5.66
CA MET A 34 -3.29 -14.72 -5.22
C MET A 34 -3.61 -14.69 -3.71
N LYS A 35 -2.77 -14.00 -2.94
CA LYS A 35 -3.05 -13.66 -1.54
C LYS A 35 -4.06 -12.53 -1.50
N ARG A 36 -5.29 -12.82 -1.10
CA ARG A 36 -6.45 -11.92 -1.16
C ARG A 36 -6.53 -10.99 0.05
N ASP A 37 -5.48 -10.19 0.27
CA ASP A 37 -5.49 -9.19 1.35
C ASP A 37 -6.56 -8.10 1.13
N ASP A 38 -7.08 -7.95 -0.08
CA ASP A 38 -8.24 -7.10 -0.37
C ASP A 38 -9.49 -7.51 0.43
N LEU A 39 -9.59 -8.77 0.84
CA LEU A 39 -10.70 -9.32 1.63
C LEU A 39 -10.47 -9.27 3.15
N ILE A 40 -9.29 -8.79 3.60
CA ILE A 40 -8.92 -8.81 5.02
C ILE A 40 -9.86 -7.96 5.90
N HIS A 41 -10.36 -6.85 5.36
CA HIS A 41 -11.32 -5.97 6.03
C HIS A 41 -12.02 -5.05 5.02
N GLN A 42 -13.32 -4.83 5.21
CA GLN A 42 -14.15 -4.05 4.27
C GLN A 42 -13.66 -2.61 4.04
N HIS A 43 -13.23 -1.90 5.09
CA HIS A 43 -12.85 -0.48 5.03
C HIS A 43 -11.35 -0.22 5.17
N ILE A 44 -10.60 -1.15 5.78
CA ILE A 44 -9.14 -1.08 5.90
C ILE A 44 -8.56 -2.19 5.04
N SER A 45 -8.74 -2.09 3.75
CA SER A 45 -8.42 -3.15 2.81
C SER A 45 -6.91 -3.31 2.56
N GLY A 46 -6.50 -4.55 2.39
CA GLY A 46 -5.19 -4.92 1.91
C GLY A 46 -4.04 -4.52 2.85
N ASN A 47 -2.95 -4.09 2.25
CA ASN A 47 -1.74 -3.73 2.98
C ASN A 47 -1.91 -2.58 3.99
N LYS A 48 -3.01 -1.80 3.92
CA LYS A 48 -3.28 -0.74 4.89
C LYS A 48 -3.66 -1.31 6.25
N TRP A 49 -4.41 -2.42 6.28
CA TRP A 49 -4.67 -3.16 7.51
C TRP A 49 -3.38 -3.54 8.21
N ARG A 50 -2.47 -4.20 7.50
CA ARG A 50 -1.21 -4.68 8.06
C ARG A 50 -0.36 -3.56 8.61
N LYS A 51 -0.20 -2.48 7.86
CA LYS A 51 0.61 -1.32 8.25
C LYS A 51 0.01 -0.57 9.44
N LEU A 52 -1.30 -0.32 9.44
CA LEU A 52 -1.96 0.48 10.46
C LEU A 52 -2.05 -0.24 11.79
N ARG A 53 -2.19 -1.56 11.81
CA ARG A 53 -2.28 -2.33 13.05
C ARG A 53 -1.09 -2.08 13.99
N HIS A 54 0.11 -2.21 13.48
CA HIS A 54 1.34 -1.98 14.26
C HIS A 54 1.54 -0.50 14.61
N ASN A 55 1.22 0.41 13.70
CA ASN A 55 1.30 1.84 13.97
C ASN A 55 0.34 2.28 15.09
N ILE A 56 -0.89 1.80 15.06
CA ILE A 56 -1.89 2.10 16.11
C ILE A 56 -1.45 1.48 17.45
N ALA A 57 -0.97 0.24 17.45
CA ALA A 57 -0.47 -0.41 18.65
C ALA A 57 0.69 0.38 19.29
N GLU A 58 1.62 0.86 18.48
CA GLU A 58 2.75 1.67 18.93
C GLU A 58 2.29 3.03 19.47
N ALA A 59 1.38 3.71 18.77
CA ALA A 59 0.81 4.97 19.24
C ALA A 59 0.16 4.84 20.64
N VAL A 60 -0.64 3.80 20.82
CA VAL A 60 -1.31 3.49 22.10
C VAL A 60 -0.28 3.18 23.20
N GLN A 61 0.73 2.37 22.89
CA GLN A 61 1.80 2.03 23.85
C GLN A 61 2.58 3.27 24.30
N GLN A 62 2.72 4.26 23.41
CA GLN A 62 3.38 5.53 23.69
C GLN A 62 2.42 6.59 24.28
N ASN A 63 1.18 6.22 24.65
CA ASN A 63 0.14 7.10 25.17
C ASN A 63 -0.17 8.30 24.26
N HIS A 64 -0.23 8.08 22.94
CA HIS A 64 -0.77 9.04 22.00
C HIS A 64 -2.26 8.81 21.80
N HIS A 65 -3.02 9.90 21.76
CA HIS A 65 -4.48 9.89 21.53
C HIS A 65 -4.85 10.39 20.13
N THR A 66 -3.92 11.01 19.44
CA THR A 66 -4.12 11.61 18.12
C THR A 66 -3.09 11.08 17.13
N ILE A 67 -3.57 10.56 16.01
CA ILE A 67 -2.74 10.15 14.86
C ILE A 67 -2.73 11.28 13.83
N LEU A 68 -1.54 11.65 13.35
CA LEU A 68 -1.37 12.53 12.22
C LEU A 68 -0.77 11.77 11.05
N THR A 69 -1.34 11.97 9.85
CA THR A 69 -0.82 11.30 8.65
C THR A 69 -0.95 12.18 7.39
N PHE A 70 -0.35 11.73 6.30
CA PHE A 70 -0.26 12.44 5.04
C PHE A 70 -0.90 11.68 3.89
N GLY A 71 -1.46 12.39 2.91
CA GLY A 71 -1.97 11.76 1.70
C GLY A 71 -2.53 12.75 0.67
N GLY A 72 -2.76 12.26 -0.54
CA GLY A 72 -3.54 12.97 -1.55
C GLY A 72 -5.04 12.80 -1.35
N ALA A 73 -5.85 13.59 -2.04
CA ALA A 73 -7.31 13.61 -1.92
C ALA A 73 -8.02 12.26 -2.21
N TYR A 74 -7.36 11.33 -2.90
CA TYR A 74 -7.90 9.99 -3.19
C TYR A 74 -7.04 8.88 -2.56
N SER A 75 -6.37 9.21 -1.45
CA SER A 75 -5.47 8.27 -0.78
C SER A 75 -6.22 7.17 -0.05
N ASN A 76 -5.96 5.91 -0.43
CA ASN A 76 -6.44 4.74 0.31
C ASN A 76 -5.92 4.72 1.75
N HIS A 77 -4.77 5.35 1.99
CA HIS A 77 -4.18 5.44 3.31
C HIS A 77 -4.97 6.40 4.22
N ILE A 78 -5.35 7.57 3.72
CA ILE A 78 -6.17 8.55 4.44
C ILE A 78 -7.50 7.91 4.89
N ALA A 79 -8.24 7.29 3.97
CA ALA A 79 -9.51 6.64 4.28
C ALA A 79 -9.35 5.51 5.32
N ALA A 80 -8.34 4.66 5.12
CA ALA A 80 -8.05 3.55 6.03
C ALA A 80 -7.65 4.03 7.43
N THR A 81 -6.81 5.08 7.53
CA THR A 81 -6.37 5.65 8.81
C THR A 81 -7.55 6.27 9.57
N ALA A 82 -8.40 7.04 8.89
CA ALA A 82 -9.58 7.63 9.51
C ALA A 82 -10.47 6.56 10.16
N PHE A 83 -10.79 5.51 9.40
CA PHE A 83 -11.63 4.43 9.91
C PHE A 83 -10.94 3.64 11.04
N ALA A 84 -9.65 3.33 10.91
CA ALA A 84 -8.89 2.60 11.91
C ALA A 84 -8.82 3.37 13.23
N CYS A 85 -8.54 4.68 13.19
CA CYS A 85 -8.50 5.54 14.37
C CYS A 85 -9.87 5.61 15.08
N LYS A 86 -10.95 5.81 14.32
CA LYS A 86 -12.32 5.78 14.87
C LYS A 86 -12.62 4.47 15.60
N LYS A 87 -12.23 3.33 15.01
CA LYS A 87 -12.41 2.01 15.63
C LYS A 87 -11.55 1.81 16.87
N ALA A 88 -10.36 2.40 16.88
CA ALA A 88 -9.43 2.36 18.02
C ALA A 88 -9.75 3.41 19.11
N GLY A 89 -10.75 4.27 18.94
CA GLY A 89 -11.06 5.35 19.88
C GLY A 89 -9.99 6.46 19.89
N LEU A 90 -9.25 6.62 18.79
CA LEU A 90 -8.23 7.64 18.61
C LEU A 90 -8.75 8.76 17.70
N GLU A 91 -8.28 9.97 17.94
CA GLU A 91 -8.44 11.09 17.00
C GLU A 91 -7.51 10.92 15.80
N SER A 92 -7.87 11.53 14.68
CA SER A 92 -7.02 11.50 13.49
C SER A 92 -7.02 12.84 12.74
N ILE A 93 -5.83 13.19 12.21
CA ILE A 93 -5.59 14.39 11.41
C ILE A 93 -4.92 13.95 10.11
N GLY A 94 -5.49 14.35 8.98
CA GLY A 94 -4.95 14.11 7.66
C GLY A 94 -4.42 15.40 7.04
N ILE A 95 -3.12 15.49 6.78
CA ILE A 95 -2.53 16.55 5.96
C ILE A 95 -2.73 16.18 4.50
N ILE A 96 -3.59 16.94 3.82
CA ILE A 96 -4.05 16.63 2.46
C ILE A 96 -3.34 17.52 1.45
N ARG A 97 -2.74 16.87 0.44
CA ARG A 97 -2.12 17.59 -0.68
C ARG A 97 -3.16 18.11 -1.64
N GLY A 98 -3.29 19.42 -1.73
CA GLY A 98 -4.22 20.14 -2.64
C GLY A 98 -5.30 20.90 -1.90
N GLU A 99 -6.39 21.15 -2.60
CA GLU A 99 -7.53 21.92 -2.11
C GLU A 99 -8.65 21.00 -1.64
N ASP A 100 -9.55 21.55 -0.82
CA ASP A 100 -10.74 20.84 -0.38
C ASP A 100 -11.73 20.64 -1.53
N ASP A 101 -12.31 19.44 -1.55
CA ASP A 101 -13.36 19.07 -2.50
C ASP A 101 -14.45 18.31 -1.73
N LEU A 102 -15.55 19.01 -1.43
CA LEU A 102 -16.68 18.48 -0.68
C LEU A 102 -17.43 17.37 -1.44
N THR A 103 -17.14 17.17 -2.72
CA THR A 103 -17.74 16.10 -3.52
C THR A 103 -16.85 14.85 -3.58
N ASN A 104 -15.62 14.94 -3.03
CA ASN A 104 -14.66 13.84 -3.06
C ASN A 104 -15.06 12.71 -2.11
N PRO A 105 -15.36 11.51 -2.61
CA PRO A 105 -15.85 10.41 -1.79
C PRO A 105 -14.84 9.93 -0.74
N THR A 106 -13.54 9.97 -1.03
CA THR A 106 -12.47 9.56 -0.10
C THR A 106 -12.36 10.54 1.07
N LEU A 107 -12.38 11.84 0.79
CA LEU A 107 -12.32 12.89 1.82
C LEU A 107 -13.59 12.89 2.68
N ASN A 108 -14.76 12.70 2.06
CA ASN A 108 -16.03 12.61 2.79
C ASN A 108 -16.05 11.39 3.70
N PHE A 109 -15.61 10.23 3.22
CA PHE A 109 -15.47 9.04 4.06
C PHE A 109 -14.52 9.29 5.25
N ALA A 110 -13.40 9.99 5.05
CA ALA A 110 -12.49 10.33 6.13
C ALA A 110 -13.14 11.25 7.18
N ARG A 111 -13.88 12.29 6.75
CA ARG A 111 -14.64 13.18 7.65
C ARG A 111 -15.73 12.45 8.44
N GLU A 112 -16.51 11.59 7.79
CA GLU A 112 -17.55 10.76 8.42
C GLU A 112 -16.98 9.82 9.48
N ASN A 113 -15.70 9.47 9.35
CA ASN A 113 -14.97 8.70 10.35
C ASN A 113 -14.20 9.58 11.34
N GLY A 114 -14.50 10.88 11.42
CA GLY A 114 -13.99 11.78 12.44
C GLY A 114 -12.59 12.34 12.17
N MET A 115 -12.02 12.15 10.97
CA MET A 115 -10.72 12.70 10.64
C MET A 115 -10.81 14.22 10.38
N GLN A 116 -10.00 14.99 11.10
CA GLN A 116 -9.76 16.38 10.76
C GLN A 116 -8.87 16.45 9.52
N LEU A 117 -9.29 17.21 8.50
CA LEU A 117 -8.52 17.38 7.26
C LEU A 117 -7.90 18.78 7.22
N ASP A 118 -6.59 18.82 7.00
CA ASP A 118 -5.82 20.04 6.82
C ASP A 118 -5.21 20.07 5.42
N PHE A 119 -5.57 21.10 4.63
CA PHE A 119 -5.18 21.20 3.22
C PHE A 119 -3.95 22.07 3.05
N VAL A 120 -2.97 21.54 2.33
CA VAL A 120 -1.73 22.27 2.06
C VAL A 120 -1.38 22.25 0.57
N SER A 121 -0.69 23.30 0.12
CA SER A 121 -0.20 23.35 -1.27
C SER A 121 0.73 22.17 -1.58
N ARG A 122 0.84 21.82 -2.86
CA ARG A 122 1.74 20.74 -3.32
C ARG A 122 3.20 20.98 -2.93
N GLU A 123 3.62 22.25 -2.91
CA GLU A 123 4.97 22.62 -2.52
C GLU A 123 5.19 22.39 -1.03
N LYS A 124 4.29 22.90 -0.17
CA LYS A 124 4.34 22.71 1.28
C LYS A 124 4.27 21.23 1.64
N TYR A 125 3.38 20.48 1.01
CA TYR A 125 3.26 19.03 1.21
C TYR A 125 4.58 18.32 0.93
N ARG A 126 5.23 18.62 -0.20
CA ARG A 126 6.51 18.00 -0.57
C ARG A 126 7.62 18.33 0.45
N LYS A 127 7.70 19.58 0.93
CA LYS A 127 8.66 19.96 1.96
C LYS A 127 8.42 19.17 3.25
N MET A 128 7.18 19.07 3.71
CA MET A 128 6.80 18.33 4.92
C MET A 128 7.15 16.84 4.78
N THR A 129 6.77 16.17 3.70
CA THR A 129 7.03 14.73 3.52
C THR A 129 8.50 14.41 3.27
N SER A 130 9.28 15.32 2.68
CA SER A 130 10.75 15.15 2.55
C SER A 130 11.45 15.28 3.90
N ALA A 131 11.02 16.22 4.74
CA ALA A 131 11.54 16.40 6.10
C ALA A 131 11.14 15.23 7.01
N GLU A 132 9.92 14.69 6.85
CA GLU A 132 9.44 13.47 7.51
C GLU A 132 10.40 12.30 7.27
N THR A 133 10.75 12.03 6.02
CA THR A 133 11.68 10.96 5.64
C THR A 133 13.04 11.15 6.31
N ARG A 134 13.53 12.38 6.49
CA ARG A 134 14.79 12.69 7.16
C ARG A 134 14.71 12.58 8.68
N CYS A 135 13.61 13.00 9.30
CA CYS A 135 13.43 12.91 10.75
C CYS A 135 13.44 11.46 11.25
N PHE A 136 12.93 10.52 10.46
CA PHE A 136 13.02 9.09 10.79
C PHE A 136 14.43 8.51 10.55
N ALA A 137 15.22 9.10 9.64
CA ALA A 137 16.55 8.62 9.29
C ALA A 137 17.70 9.17 10.17
N SER A 138 17.48 10.29 10.89
CA SER A 138 18.54 10.87 11.71
C SER A 138 17.99 11.58 12.96
N GLN A 139 18.52 11.23 14.12
CA GLN A 139 18.33 11.96 15.39
C GLN A 139 19.18 13.26 15.46
N SER A 140 19.78 13.73 14.38
CA SER A 140 20.73 14.85 14.40
C SER A 140 20.43 15.89 13.34
N THR A 141 20.36 17.13 13.80
CA THR A 141 20.31 18.44 13.14
C THR A 141 18.97 18.84 12.47
N ILE A 142 18.36 19.86 13.08
CA ILE A 142 17.17 20.56 12.62
C ILE A 142 17.59 21.54 11.52
N ASP A 143 17.34 21.23 10.27
CA ASP A 143 17.44 22.15 9.14
C ASP A 143 16.16 23.00 8.99
N GLN A 144 16.23 24.11 8.27
CA GLN A 144 15.08 25.00 8.00
C GLN A 144 13.88 24.27 7.38
N GLU A 145 14.09 23.17 6.66
CA GLU A 145 13.03 22.32 6.07
C GLU A 145 12.34 21.42 7.11
N THR A 146 13.00 21.15 8.24
CA THR A 146 12.45 20.40 9.37
C THR A 146 11.49 21.27 10.22
N GLN A 147 11.49 22.60 10.05
CA GLN A 147 10.62 23.52 10.79
C GLN A 147 9.13 23.26 10.52
N ASP A 148 8.74 22.88 9.31
CA ASP A 148 7.34 22.59 8.99
C ASP A 148 6.79 21.35 9.72
N ILE A 149 7.62 20.33 9.99
CA ILE A 149 7.26 19.18 10.83
C ILE A 149 7.43 19.52 12.31
N ALA A 150 8.48 20.24 12.68
CA ALA A 150 8.70 20.70 14.05
C ALA A 150 7.56 21.60 14.56
N SER A 151 6.86 22.30 13.67
CA SER A 151 5.68 23.12 13.99
C SER A 151 4.38 22.32 14.17
N LEU A 152 4.32 21.04 13.77
CA LEU A 152 3.12 20.20 13.91
C LEU A 152 2.69 20.01 15.38
N PRO A 153 3.60 19.77 16.36
CA PRO A 153 3.24 19.72 17.78
C PRO A 153 2.68 21.04 18.30
N GLU A 154 3.19 22.18 17.83
CA GLU A 154 2.67 23.50 18.21
C GLU A 154 1.24 23.72 17.71
N ARG A 155 0.93 23.19 16.52
CA ARG A 155 -0.36 23.34 15.87
C ARG A 155 -1.40 22.31 16.31
N PHE A 156 -1.00 21.08 16.51
CA PHE A 156 -1.89 19.94 16.75
C PHE A 156 -1.69 19.23 18.10
N GLY A 157 -0.78 19.74 18.93
CA GLY A 157 -0.44 19.11 20.20
C GLY A 157 0.35 17.82 20.03
N ARG A 158 0.26 16.93 21.03
CA ARG A 158 0.99 15.67 21.04
C ARG A 158 0.37 14.65 20.10
N VAL A 159 0.92 14.49 18.91
CA VAL A 159 0.47 13.55 17.88
C VAL A 159 1.44 12.39 17.66
N PHE A 160 0.93 11.24 17.27
CA PHE A 160 1.74 10.15 16.70
C PHE A 160 1.73 10.26 15.18
N LEU A 161 2.91 10.37 14.57
CA LEU A 161 3.06 10.58 13.15
C LEU A 161 3.14 9.24 12.41
N ILE A 162 2.21 9.03 11.48
CA ILE A 162 2.26 7.92 10.52
C ILE A 162 2.60 8.48 9.15
N PRO A 163 3.74 8.13 8.54
CA PRO A 163 4.14 8.60 7.22
C PRO A 163 3.15 8.29 6.10
N GLU A 164 3.25 9.02 4.98
CA GLU A 164 2.42 8.76 3.79
C GLU A 164 2.45 7.28 3.41
N GLY A 165 1.27 6.68 3.30
CA GLY A 165 1.12 5.26 2.99
C GLY A 165 1.53 4.28 4.09
N GLY A 166 1.86 4.75 5.30
CA GLY A 166 2.36 3.95 6.41
C GLY A 166 3.80 3.47 6.19
N ALA A 167 4.65 4.36 5.66
CA ALA A 167 6.02 4.03 5.26
C ALA A 167 7.02 4.20 6.40
N ASN A 168 6.96 3.32 7.39
CA ASN A 168 7.85 3.27 8.54
C ASN A 168 8.09 1.83 9.02
N GLY A 169 8.96 1.66 10.02
CA GLY A 169 9.30 0.35 10.58
C GLY A 169 8.09 -0.45 11.09
N SER A 170 7.10 0.20 11.72
CA SER A 170 5.86 -0.44 12.16
C SER A 170 5.02 -0.96 10.98
N GLY A 171 4.94 -0.18 9.89
CA GLY A 171 4.31 -0.62 8.66
C GLY A 171 5.00 -1.83 8.02
N VAL A 172 6.33 -1.86 8.07
CA VAL A 172 7.13 -2.99 7.58
C VAL A 172 6.87 -4.24 8.43
N ARG A 173 6.88 -4.14 9.76
CA ARG A 173 6.58 -5.26 10.67
C ARG A 173 5.24 -5.90 10.35
N GLY A 174 4.21 -5.09 10.09
CA GLY A 174 2.90 -5.60 9.69
C GLY A 174 2.89 -6.29 8.32
N CYS A 175 3.65 -5.80 7.36
CA CYS A 175 3.77 -6.43 6.04
C CYS A 175 4.66 -7.69 6.07
N ALA A 176 5.59 -7.81 7.01
CA ALA A 176 6.40 -9.02 7.21
C ALA A 176 5.57 -10.24 7.66
N GLU A 177 4.33 -10.04 8.12
CA GLU A 177 3.43 -11.12 8.50
C GLU A 177 2.75 -11.80 7.31
N ILE A 178 2.85 -11.25 6.08
CA ILE A 178 2.13 -11.76 4.91
C ILE A 178 2.57 -13.17 4.53
N LEU A 179 3.88 -13.36 4.28
CA LEU A 179 4.38 -14.65 3.80
C LEU A 179 4.32 -15.78 4.85
N PRO A 180 4.57 -15.51 6.15
CA PRO A 180 4.42 -16.54 7.19
C PRO A 180 3.00 -17.11 7.37
N GLU A 181 1.96 -16.41 6.85
CA GLU A 181 0.57 -16.90 6.89
C GLU A 181 0.23 -17.89 5.77
N ILE A 182 1.15 -18.11 4.81
CA ILE A 182 0.89 -18.85 3.58
C ILE A 182 1.47 -20.24 3.71
N GLU A 183 0.60 -21.24 3.56
CA GLU A 183 0.97 -22.67 3.65
C GLU A 183 1.39 -23.22 2.27
N GLU A 184 0.91 -22.63 1.17
CA GLU A 184 1.22 -23.05 -0.17
C GLU A 184 2.68 -22.77 -0.53
N ASN A 185 3.28 -23.68 -1.32
CA ASN A 185 4.61 -23.45 -1.88
C ASN A 185 4.52 -22.54 -3.10
N PHE A 186 5.48 -21.63 -3.20
CA PHE A 186 5.64 -20.72 -4.34
C PHE A 186 7.11 -20.39 -4.55
N ASP A 187 7.46 -20.01 -5.78
CA ASP A 187 8.83 -19.71 -6.19
C ASP A 187 9.04 -18.19 -6.29
N VAL A 188 8.03 -17.47 -6.77
CA VAL A 188 8.09 -16.04 -7.03
C VAL A 188 6.94 -15.32 -6.35
N VAL A 189 7.25 -14.25 -5.61
CA VAL A 189 6.25 -13.32 -5.06
C VAL A 189 6.20 -12.07 -5.91
N CYS A 190 5.00 -11.65 -6.31
CA CYS A 190 4.76 -10.40 -7.04
C CYS A 190 3.97 -9.42 -6.20
N CYS A 191 4.45 -8.19 -6.07
CA CYS A 191 3.77 -7.15 -5.29
C CYS A 191 3.85 -5.78 -5.97
N ALA A 192 2.71 -5.09 -6.07
CA ALA A 192 2.66 -3.72 -6.53
C ALA A 192 3.24 -2.77 -5.47
N ALA A 193 4.02 -1.77 -5.91
CA ALA A 193 4.74 -0.86 -5.03
C ALA A 193 4.33 0.60 -5.22
N GLY A 194 4.06 1.27 -4.09
CA GLY A 194 3.93 2.73 -4.00
C GLY A 194 5.09 3.32 -3.19
N THR A 195 5.11 3.10 -1.88
CA THR A 195 6.13 3.60 -0.94
C THR A 195 7.22 2.57 -0.58
N GLY A 196 7.20 1.37 -1.17
CA GLY A 196 8.16 0.32 -0.86
C GLY A 196 7.91 -0.49 0.43
N THR A 197 7.09 0.00 1.36
CA THR A 197 6.89 -0.63 2.68
C THR A 197 6.45 -2.09 2.62
N THR A 198 5.55 -2.43 1.69
CA THR A 198 5.08 -3.82 1.53
C THR A 198 6.20 -4.69 0.99
N LEU A 199 6.96 -4.19 0.01
CA LEU A 199 8.14 -4.89 -0.50
C LEU A 199 9.18 -5.13 0.60
N ALA A 200 9.44 -4.12 1.44
CA ALA A 200 10.37 -4.25 2.57
C ALA A 200 9.94 -5.38 3.53
N GLY A 201 8.65 -5.45 3.89
CA GLY A 201 8.13 -6.51 4.74
C GLY A 201 8.25 -7.90 4.12
N LEU A 202 7.88 -8.03 2.84
CA LEU A 202 8.00 -9.29 2.09
C LEU A 202 9.47 -9.72 1.98
N SER A 203 10.39 -8.79 1.67
CA SER A 203 11.83 -9.08 1.57
C SER A 203 12.42 -9.67 2.85
N LEU A 204 11.93 -9.24 4.02
CA LEU A 204 12.42 -9.73 5.32
C LEU A 204 12.01 -11.17 5.65
N THR A 205 10.99 -11.70 5.01
CA THR A 205 10.43 -13.02 5.28
C THR A 205 10.48 -13.98 4.08
N LEU A 206 11.13 -13.54 3.00
CA LEU A 206 11.39 -14.35 1.82
C LEU A 206 12.37 -15.49 2.15
N LYS A 207 12.11 -16.69 1.66
CA LYS A 207 13.04 -17.81 1.78
C LYS A 207 14.16 -17.70 0.73
N GLU A 208 15.32 -18.33 0.97
CA GLU A 208 16.49 -18.24 0.09
C GLU A 208 16.23 -18.69 -1.36
N ASN A 209 15.32 -19.65 -1.55
CA ASN A 209 14.95 -20.17 -2.86
C ASN A 209 13.79 -19.40 -3.52
N GLN A 210 13.31 -18.34 -2.91
CA GLN A 210 12.22 -17.52 -3.43
C GLN A 210 12.72 -16.19 -4.00
N GLN A 211 12.00 -15.64 -4.95
CA GLN A 211 12.27 -14.32 -5.54
C GLN A 211 11.09 -13.38 -5.31
N LEU A 212 11.37 -12.11 -5.04
CA LEU A 212 10.35 -11.05 -4.96
C LEU A 212 10.47 -10.11 -6.16
N LEU A 213 9.40 -9.96 -6.92
CA LEU A 213 9.25 -8.99 -7.99
C LEU A 213 8.36 -7.83 -7.53
N GLY A 214 8.93 -6.63 -7.45
CA GLY A 214 8.21 -5.41 -7.13
C GLY A 214 7.79 -4.67 -8.39
N PHE A 215 6.52 -4.27 -8.50
CA PHE A 215 5.97 -3.52 -9.64
C PHE A 215 5.66 -2.08 -9.22
N PRO A 216 6.58 -1.11 -9.44
CA PRO A 216 6.33 0.29 -9.11
C PRO A 216 5.17 0.87 -9.91
N ALA A 217 4.20 1.47 -9.22
CA ALA A 217 3.09 2.19 -9.86
C ALA A 217 3.51 3.56 -10.44
N LEU A 218 4.72 4.01 -10.11
CA LEU A 218 5.31 5.31 -10.46
C LEU A 218 6.27 5.20 -11.64
N LYS A 219 6.27 6.21 -12.51
CA LYS A 219 7.32 6.34 -13.54
C LYS A 219 8.66 6.65 -12.85
N GLY A 220 9.72 5.96 -13.27
CA GLY A 220 11.05 6.13 -12.67
C GLY A 220 11.18 5.49 -11.28
N GLY A 221 10.39 4.46 -10.96
CA GLY A 221 10.30 3.80 -9.65
C GLY A 221 11.57 3.09 -9.15
N GLY A 222 12.71 3.22 -9.85
CA GLY A 222 13.99 2.61 -9.44
C GLY A 222 14.49 3.09 -8.05
N PHE A 223 14.14 4.32 -7.64
CA PHE A 223 14.47 4.86 -6.32
C PHE A 223 13.89 4.03 -5.15
N LEU A 224 12.83 3.27 -5.42
CA LEU A 224 12.22 2.40 -4.40
C LEU A 224 13.19 1.34 -3.86
N LYS A 225 14.28 1.04 -4.56
CA LYS A 225 15.28 0.10 -4.05
C LYS A 225 15.90 0.61 -2.76
N GLU A 226 16.34 1.87 -2.75
CA GLU A 226 16.94 2.52 -1.57
C GLU A 226 15.92 2.69 -0.45
N ASP A 227 14.68 3.05 -0.79
CA ASP A 227 13.60 3.17 0.19
C ASP A 227 13.25 1.83 0.85
N VAL A 228 13.22 0.73 0.09
CA VAL A 228 12.98 -0.61 0.61
C VAL A 228 14.10 -1.00 1.58
N GLU A 229 15.36 -0.82 1.21
CA GLU A 229 16.52 -1.12 2.05
C GLU A 229 16.49 -0.32 3.36
N ARG A 230 16.24 0.99 3.29
CA ARG A 230 16.08 1.86 4.45
C ARG A 230 14.95 1.38 5.37
N LEU A 231 13.79 1.10 4.82
CA LEU A 231 12.62 0.64 5.56
C LEU A 231 12.84 -0.73 6.22
N MET A 232 13.58 -1.63 5.57
CA MET A 232 13.97 -2.90 6.18
C MET A 232 14.81 -2.66 7.44
N VAL A 233 15.79 -1.76 7.39
CA VAL A 233 16.62 -1.40 8.55
C VAL A 233 15.77 -0.75 9.66
N GLU A 234 14.90 0.20 9.32
CA GLU A 234 14.01 0.89 10.27
C GLU A 234 13.04 -0.06 10.99
N SER A 235 12.72 -1.20 10.40
CA SER A 235 11.81 -2.17 11.02
C SER A 235 12.35 -2.78 12.31
N GLY A 236 13.68 -2.80 12.48
CA GLY A 236 14.36 -3.48 13.57
C GLY A 236 14.30 -5.02 13.49
N LEU A 237 13.72 -5.58 12.43
CA LEU A 237 13.68 -7.02 12.22
C LEU A 237 15.03 -7.53 11.71
N ARG A 238 15.31 -8.81 11.99
CA ARG A 238 16.55 -9.45 11.50
C ARG A 238 16.57 -9.42 9.97
N GLN A 239 17.67 -8.90 9.42
CA GLN A 239 17.87 -8.88 7.97
C GLN A 239 18.24 -10.29 7.47
N PRO A 240 17.69 -10.75 6.33
CA PRO A 240 18.16 -11.97 5.69
C PRO A 240 19.59 -11.77 5.16
N PRO A 241 20.39 -12.84 5.05
CA PRO A 241 21.78 -12.74 4.57
C PRO A 241 21.86 -12.26 3.12
N THR A 242 20.85 -12.56 2.32
CA THR A 242 20.71 -12.10 0.94
C THR A 242 19.27 -11.64 0.72
N VAL A 243 19.12 -10.54 -0.03
CA VAL A 243 17.81 -10.03 -0.42
C VAL A 243 17.62 -10.27 -1.91
N ASN A 244 16.77 -11.24 -2.25
CA ASN A 244 16.46 -11.59 -3.63
C ASN A 244 15.20 -10.84 -4.10
N HIS A 245 15.32 -9.52 -4.27
CA HIS A 245 14.24 -8.73 -4.85
C HIS A 245 14.68 -7.98 -6.10
N GLN A 246 13.75 -7.86 -7.05
CA GLN A 246 13.92 -7.12 -8.29
C GLN A 246 12.75 -6.17 -8.51
N LEU A 247 13.03 -4.96 -9.02
CA LEU A 247 11.99 -4.02 -9.43
C LEU A 247 11.76 -4.14 -10.94
N ILE A 248 10.51 -4.38 -11.31
CA ILE A 248 10.03 -4.46 -12.70
C ILE A 248 9.38 -3.11 -13.03
N THR A 249 10.12 -2.21 -13.69
CA THR A 249 9.76 -0.79 -13.81
C THR A 249 8.95 -0.43 -15.04
N ASP A 250 8.67 -1.36 -15.95
CA ASP A 250 8.11 -1.04 -17.28
C ASP A 250 6.58 -0.89 -17.28
N TYR A 251 5.89 -1.45 -16.30
CA TYR A 251 4.42 -1.53 -16.26
C TYR A 251 3.74 -0.39 -15.50
N HIS A 252 4.36 0.80 -15.46
CA HIS A 252 3.78 1.95 -14.76
C HIS A 252 2.69 2.70 -15.55
N PHE A 253 2.50 2.44 -16.85
CA PHE A 253 1.47 3.05 -17.74
C PHE A 253 1.47 4.58 -17.75
N GLY A 254 2.64 5.21 -17.64
CA GLY A 254 2.81 6.66 -17.61
C GLY A 254 2.90 7.26 -16.21
N GLY A 255 2.74 6.45 -15.14
CA GLY A 255 2.95 6.84 -13.74
C GLY A 255 1.73 6.70 -12.85
N TYR A 256 1.80 7.31 -11.66
CA TYR A 256 0.75 7.19 -10.65
C TYR A 256 -0.62 7.64 -11.15
N ALA A 257 -1.64 6.80 -10.94
CA ALA A 257 -3.02 7.04 -11.36
C ALA A 257 -3.19 7.38 -12.86
N LYS A 258 -2.22 7.00 -13.70
CA LYS A 258 -2.35 7.02 -15.16
C LYS A 258 -2.89 5.68 -15.63
N LEU A 259 -3.84 5.77 -16.56
CA LEU A 259 -4.48 4.63 -17.21
C LEU A 259 -4.32 4.75 -18.71
N LYS A 260 -4.13 3.60 -19.36
CA LYS A 260 -4.26 3.45 -20.81
C LYS A 260 -5.39 2.46 -21.09
N SER A 261 -5.97 2.51 -22.29
CA SER A 261 -7.06 1.60 -22.71
C SER A 261 -6.69 0.13 -22.55
N GLU A 262 -5.47 -0.24 -22.96
CA GLU A 262 -4.94 -1.59 -22.85
C GLU A 262 -4.97 -2.17 -21.42
N LEU A 263 -4.64 -1.33 -20.43
CA LEU A 263 -4.70 -1.73 -19.00
C LEU A 263 -6.15 -1.91 -18.54
N LEU A 264 -7.04 -1.03 -18.99
CA LEU A 264 -8.45 -1.09 -18.61
C LEU A 264 -9.13 -2.32 -19.19
N GLU A 265 -8.88 -2.60 -20.46
CA GLU A 265 -9.36 -3.82 -21.16
C GLU A 265 -8.88 -5.07 -20.42
N PHE A 266 -7.57 -5.14 -20.11
CA PHE A 266 -7.02 -6.25 -19.33
C PHE A 266 -7.70 -6.43 -17.98
N ILE A 267 -7.89 -5.33 -17.20
CA ILE A 267 -8.52 -5.42 -15.88
C ILE A 267 -9.94 -5.96 -15.97
N ASN A 268 -10.72 -5.50 -16.97
CA ASN A 268 -12.08 -5.97 -17.17
C ASN A 268 -12.09 -7.45 -17.57
N ASP A 269 -11.32 -7.83 -18.59
CA ASP A 269 -11.23 -9.21 -19.05
C ASP A 269 -10.75 -10.16 -17.96
N PHE A 270 -9.74 -9.77 -17.19
CA PHE A 270 -9.26 -10.55 -16.05
C PHE A 270 -10.36 -10.73 -15.00
N THR A 271 -11.06 -9.65 -14.65
CA THR A 271 -12.15 -9.71 -13.67
C THR A 271 -13.28 -10.60 -14.15
N ASP A 272 -13.65 -10.52 -15.42
CA ASP A 272 -14.73 -11.31 -16.01
C ASP A 272 -14.38 -12.81 -16.06
N ARG A 273 -13.13 -13.16 -16.38
CA ARG A 273 -12.68 -14.57 -16.43
C ARG A 273 -12.48 -15.19 -15.06
N THR A 274 -11.96 -14.41 -14.07
CA THR A 274 -11.50 -14.97 -12.78
C THR A 274 -12.41 -14.63 -11.59
N GLY A 275 -13.31 -13.66 -11.76
CA GLY A 275 -14.13 -13.13 -10.67
C GLY A 275 -13.33 -12.30 -9.65
N ILE A 276 -12.06 -12.00 -9.90
CA ILE A 276 -11.17 -11.26 -9.00
C ILE A 276 -11.08 -9.80 -9.45
N PRO A 277 -11.65 -8.83 -8.72
CA PRO A 277 -11.56 -7.43 -9.08
C PRO A 277 -10.15 -6.88 -8.83
N LEU A 278 -9.64 -6.05 -9.73
CA LEU A 278 -8.34 -5.39 -9.60
C LEU A 278 -8.50 -3.87 -9.48
N ASP A 279 -7.65 -3.22 -8.69
CA ASP A 279 -7.58 -1.76 -8.71
C ASP A 279 -6.73 -1.27 -9.89
N PRO A 280 -7.05 -0.10 -10.46
CA PRO A 280 -6.38 0.37 -11.67
C PRO A 280 -5.03 1.06 -11.41
N ILE A 281 -4.65 1.28 -10.14
CA ILE A 281 -3.45 2.05 -9.78
C ILE A 281 -2.27 1.14 -9.50
N TYR A 282 -2.52 0.02 -8.80
CA TYR A 282 -1.51 -0.89 -8.27
C TYR A 282 -1.65 -2.31 -8.79
N THR A 283 -2.67 -3.05 -8.31
CA THR A 283 -2.80 -4.48 -8.61
C THR A 283 -3.11 -4.77 -10.06
N GLY A 284 -3.87 -3.93 -10.74
CA GLY A 284 -4.12 -4.08 -12.17
C GLY A 284 -2.85 -3.96 -13.02
N LYS A 285 -1.97 -3.01 -12.68
CA LYS A 285 -0.69 -2.84 -13.37
C LYS A 285 0.26 -4.01 -13.11
N MET A 286 0.31 -4.49 -11.88
CA MET A 286 1.10 -5.66 -11.51
C MET A 286 0.62 -6.90 -12.25
N MET A 287 -0.70 -7.16 -12.25
CA MET A 287 -1.25 -8.33 -12.91
C MET A 287 -1.05 -8.29 -14.42
N PHE A 288 -1.23 -7.12 -15.06
CA PHE A 288 -0.86 -6.93 -16.45
C PHE A 288 0.61 -7.29 -16.70
N GLY A 289 1.51 -6.81 -15.84
CA GLY A 289 2.93 -7.11 -15.95
C GLY A 289 3.25 -8.59 -15.76
N ILE A 290 2.59 -9.28 -14.84
CA ILE A 290 2.75 -10.74 -14.65
C ILE A 290 2.34 -11.49 -15.92
N TYR A 291 1.17 -11.18 -16.51
CA TYR A 291 0.68 -11.84 -17.71
C TYR A 291 1.58 -11.58 -18.92
N ASP A 292 2.05 -10.36 -19.11
CA ASP A 292 2.99 -10.01 -20.18
C ASP A 292 4.36 -10.70 -20.00
N LEU A 293 4.86 -10.82 -18.77
CA LEU A 293 6.08 -11.56 -18.46
C LEU A 293 5.93 -13.07 -18.70
N ILE A 294 4.78 -13.66 -18.39
CA ILE A 294 4.46 -15.06 -18.71
C ILE A 294 4.49 -15.25 -20.23
N GLN A 295 3.81 -14.38 -20.98
CA GLN A 295 3.77 -14.44 -22.44
C GLN A 295 5.18 -14.32 -23.06
N LYS A 296 6.08 -13.57 -22.42
CA LYS A 296 7.48 -13.42 -22.82
C LYS A 296 8.40 -14.54 -22.33
N SER A 297 7.85 -15.61 -21.74
CA SER A 297 8.62 -16.73 -21.17
C SER A 297 9.69 -16.28 -20.16
N PHE A 298 9.38 -15.25 -19.37
CA PHE A 298 10.27 -14.75 -18.31
C PHE A 298 10.41 -15.76 -17.16
N PHE A 299 9.35 -16.50 -16.86
CA PHE A 299 9.32 -17.52 -15.84
C PHE A 299 9.59 -18.89 -16.45
N ALA A 300 10.31 -19.75 -15.74
CA ALA A 300 10.48 -21.15 -16.16
C ALA A 300 9.17 -21.91 -16.06
N GLU A 301 9.00 -22.91 -16.91
CA GLU A 301 7.86 -23.84 -16.83
C GLU A 301 7.78 -24.50 -15.45
N GLY A 302 6.60 -24.66 -14.91
CA GLY A 302 6.35 -25.19 -13.57
C GLY A 302 6.48 -24.17 -12.45
N THR A 303 6.87 -22.91 -12.73
CA THR A 303 6.96 -21.86 -11.69
C THR A 303 5.61 -21.60 -11.05
N THR A 304 5.57 -21.55 -9.72
CA THR A 304 4.42 -21.08 -8.94
C THR A 304 4.63 -19.61 -8.54
N ILE A 305 3.76 -18.73 -9.02
CA ILE A 305 3.77 -17.29 -8.72
C ILE A 305 2.72 -16.99 -7.65
N LEU A 306 3.10 -16.22 -6.63
CA LEU A 306 2.20 -15.67 -5.62
C LEU A 306 2.04 -14.16 -5.84
N ALA A 307 0.88 -13.73 -6.31
CA ALA A 307 0.53 -12.32 -6.43
C ALA A 307 -0.12 -11.80 -5.13
N ILE A 308 0.38 -10.67 -4.61
CA ILE A 308 -0.21 -10.05 -3.42
C ILE A 308 -1.26 -9.03 -3.85
N HIS A 309 -2.54 -9.32 -3.60
CA HIS A 309 -3.62 -8.36 -3.80
C HIS A 309 -3.68 -7.37 -2.64
N THR A 310 -3.00 -6.25 -2.79
CA THR A 310 -2.83 -5.24 -1.74
C THR A 310 -4.07 -4.36 -1.46
N GLY A 311 -5.23 -4.72 -2.00
CA GLY A 311 -6.47 -3.93 -1.90
C GLY A 311 -6.47 -2.72 -2.85
N GLY A 312 -7.14 -1.64 -2.44
CA GLY A 312 -7.13 -0.40 -3.21
C GLY A 312 -8.29 -0.24 -4.17
N LEU A 313 -9.31 -1.10 -4.14
CA LEU A 313 -10.46 -1.07 -5.05
C LEU A 313 -11.23 0.26 -5.04
N GLN A 314 -11.17 1.02 -3.95
CA GLN A 314 -11.72 2.38 -3.88
C GLN A 314 -11.06 3.36 -4.87
N GLY A 315 -9.89 3.02 -5.42
CA GLY A 315 -9.26 3.77 -6.50
C GLY A 315 -10.17 3.99 -7.71
N TRP A 316 -11.09 3.07 -7.97
CA TRP A 316 -12.12 3.21 -8.99
C TRP A 316 -13.06 4.39 -8.73
N GLN A 317 -13.45 4.63 -7.49
CA GLN A 317 -14.30 5.77 -7.12
C GLN A 317 -13.60 7.09 -7.43
N GLY A 318 -12.31 7.21 -7.07
CA GLY A 318 -11.51 8.37 -7.38
C GLY A 318 -11.37 8.63 -8.89
N MET A 319 -11.25 7.56 -9.69
CA MET A 319 -11.18 7.69 -11.13
C MET A 319 -12.52 8.09 -11.75
N LYS A 320 -13.63 7.50 -11.33
CA LYS A 320 -14.98 7.89 -11.75
C LYS A 320 -15.26 9.35 -11.40
N HIS A 321 -14.94 9.78 -10.19
CA HIS A 321 -15.13 11.17 -9.74
C HIS A 321 -14.34 12.18 -10.58
N ARG A 322 -13.11 11.85 -10.97
CA ARG A 322 -12.28 12.72 -11.82
C ARG A 322 -12.73 12.77 -13.29
N ARG A 323 -13.83 12.10 -13.66
CA ARG A 323 -14.27 11.95 -15.06
C ARG A 323 -13.17 11.44 -16.00
N LEU A 324 -12.22 10.66 -15.48
CA LEU A 324 -11.21 9.99 -16.28
C LEU A 324 -11.80 8.79 -17.05
N PHE A 325 -13.08 8.50 -16.81
CA PHE A 325 -13.88 7.52 -17.48
C PHE A 325 -15.07 8.17 -18.18
N GLN A 326 -14.91 8.52 -19.42
CA GLN A 326 -16.02 8.54 -20.40
C GLN A 326 -16.13 7.16 -21.06
N LEU A 327 -16.09 6.09 -20.29
CA LEU A 327 -16.42 4.77 -20.79
C LEU A 327 -17.78 4.37 -20.24
N THR A 328 -18.75 4.49 -21.10
CA THR A 328 -20.07 3.91 -20.98
C THR A 328 -19.97 2.44 -20.55
N PHE A 329 -20.15 2.20 -19.27
CA PHE A 329 -20.76 0.94 -18.87
C PHE A 329 -22.23 1.05 -19.21
N SER A 330 -22.62 0.60 -20.40
CA SER A 330 -23.99 0.20 -20.68
C SER A 330 -24.31 -0.94 -19.73
N CYS A 331 -25.39 -0.79 -18.98
CA CYS A 331 -25.99 -1.77 -18.08
C CYS A 331 -26.21 -3.11 -18.74
#